data_036e9fe1f1664854de47a5fee33f3ecd
#
_entry.id   036e9fe1f1664854de47a5fee33f3ecd
#
_cell.length_a   1.000
_cell.length_b   1.000
_cell.length_c   1.000
_cell.angle_alpha   90.00
_cell.angle_beta   90.00
_cell.angle_gamma   90.00
#
_symmetry.space_group_name_H-M   'P 1'
#
loop_
_entity.id
_entity.type
_entity.pdbx_description
1 polymer ?
#
loop_
_entity_poly.entity_id
_entity_poly.type
_entity_poly.pdbx_seq_one_letter_code
_entity_poly.pdbx_strand_id
1 'polypeptide(L)'
;STRMPLERKESAMPSPASIGKKAPQSEEDIPWIPLQDVTVSNIPPVLTRDGSYLFIVQDTTVLIVSRLTNRIVARLSDTSMAEENRHVRPITGMMLSLSNPLQLITCSLDGTIKVWDYLESTLHDNVHVGHPIVRMCASAHWKNRLFIAVSKHANEHAGPSTGPRAKEASSTMYSVQMSRGLPHAHKPQKIVRLGKTRPVSHLILSPDGRWLVATSHAKLHILDLNDTSAGFTKFATESRITSLTFHPHTDPVRFATGETNGKIKIWHCLEQSNRPAPVESSGWEPVSLTTVLHWH
;
A
#
# COMPACT_ATOMS: atom_id res chain seq x y z
N SER A 1 -68.59 -65.72 -12.12
CA SER A 1 -67.94 -64.58 -11.37
C SER A 1 -66.62 -65.04 -10.81
N THR A 2 -65.58 -64.82 -11.53
CA THR A 2 -64.24 -65.18 -11.12
C THR A 2 -63.40 -63.88 -10.95
N ARG A 3 -63.06 -63.58 -9.72
CA ARG A 3 -62.16 -62.46 -9.40
C ARG A 3 -60.73 -62.89 -9.65
N MET A 4 -59.96 -62.17 -10.43
CA MET A 4 -58.53 -62.26 -10.55
C MET A 4 -57.86 -61.37 -9.50
N PRO A 5 -56.72 -61.77 -8.87
CA PRO A 5 -55.99 -60.95 -7.94
C PRO A 5 -55.03 -59.99 -8.68
N LEU A 6 -54.98 -58.75 -8.18
CA LEU A 6 -54.04 -57.71 -8.61
C LEU A 6 -52.65 -57.98 -8.02
N GLU A 7 -51.70 -58.29 -8.87
CA GLU A 7 -50.26 -58.27 -8.48
C GLU A 7 -49.76 -56.85 -8.23
N ARG A 8 -49.33 -56.60 -7.02
CA ARG A 8 -48.54 -55.41 -6.63
C ARG A 8 -47.15 -55.58 -7.15
N LYS A 9 -46.72 -54.78 -8.11
CA LYS A 9 -45.31 -54.56 -8.41
C LYS A 9 -44.69 -53.70 -7.33
N GLU A 10 -43.85 -54.27 -6.50
CA GLU A 10 -42.92 -53.50 -5.66
C GLU A 10 -41.86 -52.84 -6.53
N SER A 11 -41.88 -51.51 -6.61
CA SER A 11 -40.80 -50.71 -7.19
C SER A 11 -39.67 -50.66 -6.20
N ALA A 12 -38.56 -51.33 -6.50
CA ALA A 12 -37.32 -51.24 -5.79
C ALA A 12 -36.81 -49.79 -5.82
N MET A 13 -36.64 -49.15 -4.63
CA MET A 13 -35.92 -47.91 -4.53
C MET A 13 -34.42 -48.14 -4.84
N PRO A 14 -33.78 -47.24 -5.63
CA PRO A 14 -32.34 -47.33 -5.81
C PRO A 14 -31.61 -46.99 -4.49
N SER A 15 -30.65 -47.81 -4.13
CA SER A 15 -29.70 -47.57 -3.05
C SER A 15 -29.02 -46.22 -3.20
N PRO A 16 -28.77 -45.48 -2.10
CA PRO A 16 -28.00 -44.24 -2.15
C PRO A 16 -26.57 -44.56 -2.58
N ALA A 17 -26.23 -44.05 -3.78
CA ALA A 17 -24.85 -44.09 -4.26
C ALA A 17 -23.93 -43.45 -3.20
N SER A 18 -22.91 -44.16 -2.80
CA SER A 18 -21.83 -43.72 -1.93
C SER A 18 -21.21 -42.46 -2.55
N ILE A 19 -21.47 -41.29 -1.96
CA ILE A 19 -20.74 -40.06 -2.25
C ILE A 19 -19.33 -40.32 -1.72
N GLY A 20 -18.43 -40.75 -2.59
CA GLY A 20 -17.02 -40.81 -2.30
C GLY A 20 -16.57 -39.41 -1.94
N LYS A 21 -16.22 -39.21 -0.67
CA LYS A 21 -15.46 -38.03 -0.22
C LYS A 21 -14.13 -38.06 -0.96
N LYS A 22 -14.01 -37.29 -2.03
CA LYS A 22 -12.71 -36.99 -2.62
C LYS A 22 -11.86 -36.35 -1.53
N ALA A 23 -10.75 -36.98 -1.20
CA ALA A 23 -9.74 -36.41 -0.33
C ALA A 23 -9.33 -35.03 -0.88
N PRO A 24 -8.94 -34.05 -0.06
CA PRO A 24 -8.44 -32.77 -0.54
C PRO A 24 -7.25 -33.08 -1.45
N GLN A 25 -7.34 -32.56 -2.69
CA GLN A 25 -6.24 -32.63 -3.65
C GLN A 25 -5.03 -31.96 -3.02
N SER A 26 -3.87 -32.60 -3.10
CA SER A 26 -2.61 -32.07 -2.60
C SER A 26 -2.34 -30.69 -3.21
N GLU A 27 -1.66 -29.82 -2.46
CA GLU A 27 -1.28 -28.45 -2.91
C GLU A 27 -0.50 -28.42 -4.23
N GLU A 28 -0.02 -29.58 -4.71
CA GLU A 28 0.76 -29.73 -5.96
C GLU A 28 -0.08 -29.63 -7.25
N ASP A 29 -1.42 -29.70 -7.17
CA ASP A 29 -2.30 -29.71 -8.35
C ASP A 29 -2.84 -28.33 -8.74
N ILE A 30 -2.37 -27.23 -8.14
CA ILE A 30 -2.73 -25.88 -8.59
C ILE A 30 -1.87 -25.57 -9.83
N PRO A 31 -2.47 -25.52 -11.04
CA PRO A 31 -1.68 -25.22 -12.23
C PRO A 31 -1.13 -23.79 -12.09
N TRP A 32 0.17 -23.68 -12.01
CA TRP A 32 0.87 -22.40 -12.14
C TRP A 32 0.58 -21.87 -13.54
N ILE A 33 -0.28 -20.85 -13.63
CA ILE A 33 -0.46 -20.09 -14.86
C ILE A 33 0.62 -19.01 -14.82
N PRO A 34 1.70 -19.11 -15.65
CA PRO A 34 2.66 -18.03 -15.72
C PRO A 34 1.91 -16.78 -16.21
N LEU A 35 2.03 -15.69 -15.46
CA LEU A 35 1.66 -14.36 -15.93
C LEU A 35 2.66 -13.99 -17.03
N GLN A 36 2.41 -14.45 -18.26
CA GLN A 36 3.25 -14.18 -19.39
C GLN A 36 3.22 -12.68 -19.65
N ASP A 37 4.40 -12.07 -19.79
CA ASP A 37 4.64 -10.66 -20.17
C ASP A 37 4.19 -9.58 -19.17
N VAL A 38 4.09 -9.90 -17.89
CA VAL A 38 3.81 -8.89 -16.86
C VAL A 38 5.14 -8.37 -16.31
N THR A 39 5.52 -7.17 -16.69
CA THR A 39 6.51 -6.41 -15.95
C THR A 39 5.92 -6.05 -14.58
N VAL A 40 6.27 -6.83 -13.57
CA VAL A 40 5.78 -6.61 -12.21
C VAL A 40 6.37 -5.31 -11.67
N SER A 41 5.50 -4.38 -11.28
CA SER A 41 5.96 -3.14 -10.65
C SER A 41 6.48 -3.43 -9.23
N ASN A 42 7.33 -2.52 -8.71
CA ASN A 42 7.82 -2.58 -7.32
C ASN A 42 6.74 -2.24 -6.27
N ILE A 43 5.46 -2.22 -6.66
CA ILE A 43 4.34 -1.92 -5.76
C ILE A 43 3.80 -3.26 -5.26
N PRO A 44 3.71 -3.45 -3.94
CA PRO A 44 3.14 -4.67 -3.39
C PRO A 44 1.72 -4.91 -3.89
N PRO A 45 1.36 -6.14 -4.25
CA PRO A 45 -0.01 -6.50 -4.56
C PRO A 45 -0.92 -6.22 -3.36
N VAL A 46 -2.17 -5.86 -3.62
CA VAL A 46 -3.18 -5.60 -2.60
C VAL A 46 -4.29 -6.62 -2.72
N LEU A 47 -4.66 -7.24 -1.60
CA LEU A 47 -5.74 -8.21 -1.51
C LEU A 47 -6.98 -7.55 -0.92
N THR A 48 -8.18 -7.87 -1.44
CA THR A 48 -9.43 -7.45 -0.80
C THR A 48 -9.57 -8.06 0.59
N ARG A 49 -10.34 -7.42 1.47
CA ARG A 49 -10.49 -7.89 2.86
C ARG A 49 -11.12 -9.29 2.97
N ASP A 50 -12.00 -9.62 2.03
CA ASP A 50 -12.64 -10.95 1.90
C ASP A 50 -11.76 -11.97 1.17
N GLY A 51 -10.63 -11.53 0.65
CA GLY A 51 -9.69 -12.36 -0.10
C GLY A 51 -10.16 -12.75 -1.50
N SER A 52 -11.20 -12.14 -2.05
CA SER A 52 -11.78 -12.52 -3.36
C SER A 52 -10.96 -12.04 -4.55
N TYR A 53 -10.35 -10.85 -4.44
CA TYR A 53 -9.61 -10.22 -5.54
C TYR A 53 -8.21 -9.80 -5.11
N LEU A 54 -7.27 -9.99 -6.04
CA LEU A 54 -5.89 -9.51 -5.93
C LEU A 54 -5.67 -8.41 -6.97
N PHE A 55 -5.16 -7.27 -6.53
CA PHE A 55 -4.79 -6.14 -7.39
C PHE A 55 -3.28 -6.14 -7.62
N ILE A 56 -2.89 -6.05 -8.89
CA ILE A 56 -1.49 -6.02 -9.32
C ILE A 56 -1.28 -4.81 -10.22
N VAL A 57 -0.29 -3.99 -9.93
CA VAL A 57 0.06 -2.85 -10.77
C VAL A 57 0.98 -3.30 -11.90
N GLN A 58 0.63 -2.94 -13.11
CA GLN A 58 1.44 -3.07 -14.32
C GLN A 58 1.59 -1.69 -14.97
N ASP A 59 2.67 -1.01 -14.67
CA ASP A 59 2.98 0.35 -15.14
C ASP A 59 1.86 1.37 -14.84
N THR A 60 1.02 1.72 -15.82
CA THR A 60 -0.10 2.67 -15.68
C THR A 60 -1.42 1.98 -15.37
N THR A 61 -1.48 0.67 -15.40
CA THR A 61 -2.71 -0.13 -15.31
C THR A 61 -2.72 -0.96 -14.03
N VAL A 62 -3.91 -1.18 -13.46
CA VAL A 62 -4.13 -2.14 -12.37
C VAL A 62 -4.88 -3.34 -12.93
N LEU A 63 -4.31 -4.52 -12.75
CA LEU A 63 -4.95 -5.80 -13.05
C LEU A 63 -5.76 -6.26 -11.85
N ILE A 64 -7.01 -6.65 -12.06
CA ILE A 64 -7.87 -7.27 -11.06
C ILE A 64 -7.91 -8.76 -11.34
N VAL A 65 -7.35 -9.56 -10.43
CA VAL A 65 -7.29 -11.01 -10.53
C VAL A 65 -8.29 -11.62 -9.54
N SER A 66 -9.21 -12.43 -10.04
CA SER A 66 -10.09 -13.22 -9.18
C SER A 66 -9.33 -14.41 -8.61
N ARG A 67 -9.31 -14.55 -7.29
CA ARG A 67 -8.69 -15.70 -6.61
C ARG A 67 -9.47 -17.01 -6.81
N LEU A 68 -10.76 -16.92 -7.09
CA LEU A 68 -11.59 -18.11 -7.37
C LEU A 68 -11.21 -18.75 -8.70
N THR A 69 -11.00 -17.92 -9.73
CA THR A 69 -10.75 -18.41 -11.11
C THR A 69 -9.28 -18.30 -11.51
N ASN A 70 -8.44 -17.63 -10.73
CA ASN A 70 -7.05 -17.29 -11.04
C ASN A 70 -6.89 -16.58 -12.40
N ARG A 71 -7.90 -15.81 -12.80
CA ARG A 71 -7.91 -15.07 -14.07
C ARG A 71 -8.03 -13.58 -13.83
N ILE A 72 -7.47 -12.80 -14.75
CA ILE A 72 -7.71 -11.36 -14.82
C ILE A 72 -9.16 -11.16 -15.22
N VAL A 73 -9.95 -10.52 -14.35
CA VAL A 73 -11.37 -10.26 -14.57
C VAL A 73 -11.65 -8.85 -15.05
N ALA A 74 -10.76 -7.89 -14.71
CA ALA A 74 -10.88 -6.50 -15.14
C ALA A 74 -9.52 -5.79 -15.11
N ARG A 75 -9.50 -4.59 -15.73
CA ARG A 75 -8.35 -3.68 -15.74
C ARG A 75 -8.82 -2.27 -15.43
N LEU A 76 -8.17 -1.61 -14.47
CA LEU A 76 -8.39 -0.20 -14.18
C LEU A 76 -7.28 0.63 -14.81
N SER A 77 -7.62 1.87 -15.20
CA SER A 77 -6.64 2.76 -15.85
C SER A 77 -6.07 2.17 -17.15
N ASP A 78 -6.89 1.42 -17.87
CA ASP A 78 -6.47 0.81 -19.15
C ASP A 78 -6.44 1.85 -20.27
N THR A 79 -5.67 1.56 -21.32
CA THR A 79 -5.55 2.40 -22.53
C THR A 79 -6.85 2.57 -23.30
N SER A 80 -7.82 1.68 -23.10
CA SER A 80 -9.18 1.80 -23.65
C SER A 80 -9.99 2.93 -23.01
N MET A 81 -9.60 3.41 -21.80
CA MET A 81 -10.26 4.52 -21.12
C MET A 81 -9.80 5.87 -21.68
N ALA A 82 -10.66 6.89 -21.58
CA ALA A 82 -10.30 8.27 -21.90
C ALA A 82 -9.07 8.72 -21.08
N GLU A 83 -8.21 9.55 -21.65
CA GLU A 83 -6.93 9.95 -21.04
C GLU A 83 -7.11 10.61 -19.67
N GLU A 84 -8.16 11.41 -19.50
CA GLU A 84 -8.52 12.03 -18.23
C GLU A 84 -8.91 11.02 -17.15
N ASN A 85 -9.42 9.86 -17.54
CA ASN A 85 -9.89 8.81 -16.65
C ASN A 85 -8.84 7.75 -16.34
N ARG A 86 -7.68 7.78 -16.95
CA ARG A 86 -6.59 6.83 -16.71
C ARG A 86 -5.33 7.52 -16.18
N HIS A 87 -4.42 6.75 -15.62
CA HIS A 87 -3.07 7.22 -15.34
C HIS A 87 -2.26 7.25 -16.64
N VAL A 88 -1.57 8.36 -16.89
CA VAL A 88 -0.71 8.54 -18.07
C VAL A 88 0.77 8.31 -17.78
N ARG A 89 1.12 8.09 -16.51
CA ARG A 89 2.48 7.77 -16.06
C ARG A 89 2.43 6.63 -15.02
N PRO A 90 3.56 5.98 -14.72
CA PRO A 90 3.61 4.84 -13.80
C PRO A 90 2.89 5.10 -12.48
N ILE A 91 2.09 4.14 -12.07
CA ILE A 91 1.48 4.09 -10.74
C ILE A 91 2.60 3.84 -9.73
N THR A 92 2.61 4.59 -8.64
CA THR A 92 3.65 4.56 -7.60
C THR A 92 3.14 4.13 -6.23
N GLY A 93 1.83 4.00 -6.11
CA GLY A 93 1.18 3.51 -4.89
C GLY A 93 -0.23 3.04 -5.15
N MET A 94 -0.65 2.04 -4.38
CA MET A 94 -1.99 1.44 -4.46
C MET A 94 -2.40 0.96 -3.07
N MET A 95 -3.66 1.17 -2.70
CA MET A 95 -4.23 0.68 -1.45
C MET A 95 -5.76 0.61 -1.53
N LEU A 96 -6.36 -0.24 -0.70
CA LEU A 96 -7.81 -0.19 -0.49
C LEU A 96 -8.18 1.05 0.33
N SER A 97 -9.33 1.63 0.03
CA SER A 97 -9.90 2.70 0.84
C SER A 97 -10.21 2.20 2.26
N LEU A 98 -9.83 2.99 3.26
CA LEU A 98 -10.10 2.66 4.66
C LEU A 98 -11.55 2.96 5.06
N SER A 99 -12.24 3.82 4.30
CA SER A 99 -13.63 4.23 4.53
C SER A 99 -14.64 3.44 3.72
N ASN A 100 -14.26 2.96 2.54
CA ASN A 100 -15.15 2.19 1.67
C ASN A 100 -14.40 0.96 1.12
N PRO A 101 -14.75 -0.26 1.56
CA PRO A 101 -14.05 -1.48 1.16
C PRO A 101 -14.18 -1.82 -0.33
N LEU A 102 -15.12 -1.23 -1.06
CA LEU A 102 -15.30 -1.41 -2.50
C LEU A 102 -14.45 -0.46 -3.35
N GLN A 103 -13.68 0.39 -2.72
CA GLN A 103 -12.86 1.37 -3.42
C GLN A 103 -11.37 1.02 -3.33
N LEU A 104 -10.72 1.13 -4.48
CA LEU A 104 -9.27 1.08 -4.62
C LEU A 104 -8.75 2.50 -4.89
N ILE A 105 -7.67 2.88 -4.23
CA ILE A 105 -7.01 4.17 -4.39
C ILE A 105 -5.65 3.94 -5.04
N THR A 106 -5.35 4.68 -6.09
CA THR A 106 -4.06 4.66 -6.77
C THR A 106 -3.46 6.06 -6.84
N CYS A 107 -2.14 6.16 -6.85
CA CYS A 107 -1.43 7.40 -7.13
C CYS A 107 -0.32 7.17 -8.15
N SER A 108 0.06 8.21 -8.89
CA SER A 108 0.96 8.10 -10.01
C SER A 108 1.95 9.26 -10.10
N LEU A 109 3.00 9.06 -10.90
CA LEU A 109 3.94 10.10 -11.31
C LEU A 109 3.29 11.19 -12.19
N ASP A 110 2.07 10.96 -12.70
CA ASP A 110 1.30 11.99 -13.41
C ASP A 110 0.76 13.09 -12.47
N GLY A 111 0.94 12.92 -11.16
CA GLY A 111 0.50 13.88 -10.15
C GLY A 111 -0.97 13.75 -9.80
N THR A 112 -1.60 12.62 -10.12
CA THR A 112 -3.01 12.36 -9.78
C THR A 112 -3.16 11.25 -8.74
N ILE A 113 -4.24 11.36 -7.96
CA ILE A 113 -4.77 10.29 -7.12
C ILE A 113 -6.13 9.93 -7.69
N LYS A 114 -6.33 8.66 -7.99
CA LYS A 114 -7.59 8.16 -8.54
C LYS A 114 -8.24 7.19 -7.57
N VAL A 115 -9.56 7.31 -7.41
CA VAL A 115 -10.39 6.41 -6.62
C VAL A 115 -11.28 5.63 -7.56
N TRP A 116 -11.21 4.31 -7.47
CA TRP A 116 -11.90 3.39 -8.36
C TRP A 116 -12.95 2.60 -7.59
N ASP A 117 -14.13 2.44 -8.17
CA ASP A 117 -14.97 1.29 -7.85
C ASP A 117 -14.41 0.09 -8.62
N TYR A 118 -13.82 -0.87 -7.92
CA TYR A 118 -13.15 -1.98 -8.58
C TYR A 118 -14.12 -3.08 -9.04
N LEU A 119 -15.34 -3.15 -8.51
CA LEU A 119 -16.36 -4.11 -8.97
C LEU A 119 -16.94 -3.67 -10.31
N GLU A 120 -17.27 -2.39 -10.44
CA GLU A 120 -17.80 -1.82 -11.67
C GLU A 120 -16.71 -1.38 -12.64
N SER A 121 -15.45 -1.40 -12.21
CA SER A 121 -14.27 -0.92 -12.97
C SER A 121 -14.40 0.54 -13.42
N THR A 122 -15.05 1.37 -12.61
CA THR A 122 -15.30 2.78 -12.92
C THR A 122 -14.46 3.71 -12.06
N LEU A 123 -14.09 4.87 -12.65
CA LEU A 123 -13.44 5.95 -11.92
C LEU A 123 -14.48 6.71 -11.11
N HIS A 124 -14.32 6.71 -9.78
CA HIS A 124 -15.20 7.40 -8.86
C HIS A 124 -14.75 8.84 -8.59
N ASP A 125 -13.43 9.05 -8.50
CA ASP A 125 -12.85 10.36 -8.16
C ASP A 125 -11.44 10.52 -8.75
N ASN A 126 -11.08 11.78 -9.09
CA ASN A 126 -9.78 12.14 -9.64
C ASN A 126 -9.27 13.42 -8.98
N VAL A 127 -8.20 13.30 -8.22
CA VAL A 127 -7.60 14.40 -7.46
C VAL A 127 -6.27 14.80 -8.09
N HIS A 128 -6.18 16.05 -8.54
CA HIS A 128 -4.96 16.60 -9.11
C HIS A 128 -4.08 17.26 -8.04
N VAL A 129 -2.89 16.72 -7.84
CA VAL A 129 -1.87 17.26 -6.92
C VAL A 129 -0.92 18.23 -7.64
N GLY A 130 -0.78 18.08 -8.95
CA GLY A 130 0.04 18.94 -9.81
C GLY A 130 1.55 18.66 -9.76
N HIS A 131 1.98 17.63 -9.05
CA HIS A 131 3.37 17.20 -8.95
C HIS A 131 3.48 15.68 -8.86
N PRO A 132 4.54 15.05 -9.40
CA PRO A 132 4.73 13.62 -9.35
C PRO A 132 4.64 13.06 -7.94
N ILE A 133 3.72 12.13 -7.72
CA ILE A 133 3.54 11.45 -6.43
C ILE A 133 4.42 10.20 -6.45
N VAL A 134 5.32 10.08 -5.48
CA VAL A 134 6.26 8.95 -5.44
C VAL A 134 5.85 7.86 -4.45
N ARG A 135 5.10 8.23 -3.39
CA ARG A 135 4.56 7.29 -2.40
C ARG A 135 3.30 7.86 -1.76
N MET A 136 2.45 6.97 -1.28
CA MET A 136 1.29 7.33 -0.45
C MET A 136 1.13 6.36 0.71
N CYS A 137 0.50 6.82 1.78
CA CYS A 137 0.05 6.01 2.91
C CYS A 137 -1.20 6.61 3.55
N ALA A 138 -1.88 5.81 4.36
CA ALA A 138 -3.00 6.22 5.20
C ALA A 138 -2.99 5.43 6.51
N SER A 139 -3.74 5.90 7.49
CA SER A 139 -4.01 5.21 8.75
C SER A 139 -5.50 5.24 9.05
N ALA A 140 -6.00 4.22 9.73
CA ALA A 140 -7.39 4.14 10.16
C ALA A 140 -7.78 5.30 11.11
N HIS A 141 -6.80 5.88 11.82
CA HIS A 141 -6.99 7.05 12.67
C HIS A 141 -7.45 8.28 11.85
N TRP A 142 -6.81 8.52 10.70
CA TRP A 142 -7.12 9.63 9.80
C TRP A 142 -8.08 9.18 8.68
N LYS A 143 -9.33 8.90 9.04
CA LYS A 143 -10.35 8.49 8.06
C LYS A 143 -10.41 9.48 6.90
N ASN A 144 -10.41 8.97 5.67
CA ASN A 144 -10.48 9.75 4.43
C ASN A 144 -9.34 10.75 4.21
N ARG A 145 -8.20 10.60 4.88
CA ARG A 145 -7.02 11.43 4.65
C ARG A 145 -5.86 10.58 4.16
N LEU A 146 -5.27 10.98 3.06
CA LEU A 146 -4.06 10.39 2.52
C LEU A 146 -2.85 11.27 2.81
N PHE A 147 -1.72 10.65 3.06
CA PHE A 147 -0.43 11.29 3.16
C PHE A 147 0.40 10.88 1.96
N ILE A 148 0.97 11.85 1.25
CA ILE A 148 1.69 11.62 0.01
C ILE A 148 3.06 12.27 0.04
N ALA A 149 4.04 11.60 -0.55
CA ALA A 149 5.34 12.15 -0.85
C ALA A 149 5.38 12.57 -2.33
N VAL A 150 5.71 13.82 -2.56
CA VAL A 150 5.80 14.42 -3.89
C VAL A 150 7.25 14.79 -4.19
N SER A 151 7.73 14.50 -5.38
CA SER A 151 9.07 14.88 -5.84
C SER A 151 8.99 15.92 -6.94
N LYS A 152 9.66 17.08 -6.76
CA LYS A 152 9.69 18.15 -7.77
C LYS A 152 10.60 17.87 -8.97
N HIS A 153 11.46 16.85 -8.90
CA HIS A 153 12.45 16.55 -9.93
C HIS A 153 12.46 15.08 -10.36
N ALA A 154 11.34 14.37 -10.27
CA ALA A 154 11.16 13.11 -10.97
C ALA A 154 10.94 13.43 -12.45
N ASN A 155 12.00 13.99 -13.12
CA ASN A 155 11.94 14.30 -14.52
C ASN A 155 11.87 13.05 -15.38
N GLU A 156 11.17 13.18 -16.44
CA GLU A 156 10.49 12.31 -17.38
C GLU A 156 11.34 11.29 -18.13
N HIS A 157 12.67 11.25 -17.91
CA HIS A 157 13.57 10.40 -18.69
C HIS A 157 14.64 9.67 -17.88
N ALA A 158 14.51 9.63 -16.56
CA ALA A 158 15.39 8.77 -15.78
C ALA A 158 14.79 7.36 -15.76
N GLY A 159 15.12 6.58 -16.79
CA GLY A 159 15.18 5.14 -16.66
C GLY A 159 15.97 4.77 -15.39
N PRO A 160 16.00 3.51 -14.94
CA PRO A 160 16.69 3.11 -13.71
C PRO A 160 18.17 3.44 -13.83
N SER A 161 18.53 4.72 -13.55
CA SER A 161 19.91 5.17 -13.56
C SER A 161 20.57 4.65 -12.29
N THR A 162 21.23 3.51 -12.42
CA THR A 162 22.14 2.92 -11.45
C THR A 162 23.44 3.73 -11.28
N GLY A 163 23.51 4.95 -11.83
CA GLY A 163 24.70 5.80 -11.79
C GLY A 163 24.85 6.59 -10.48
N PRO A 164 26.09 6.90 -10.05
CA PRO A 164 26.38 7.58 -8.77
C PRO A 164 25.94 9.06 -8.73
N ARG A 165 25.33 9.60 -9.76
CA ARG A 165 24.82 10.99 -9.88
C ARG A 165 23.30 11.08 -10.03
N ALA A 166 22.52 10.31 -9.24
CA ALA A 166 21.09 10.63 -9.13
C ALA A 166 20.95 12.06 -8.57
N LYS A 167 20.49 13.01 -9.40
CA LYS A 167 20.31 14.42 -8.99
C LYS A 167 19.47 14.46 -7.72
N GLU A 168 19.94 15.19 -6.74
CA GLU A 168 19.21 15.40 -5.49
C GLU A 168 17.85 15.99 -5.80
N ALA A 169 16.79 15.24 -5.46
CA ALA A 169 15.42 15.67 -5.62
C ALA A 169 14.92 16.29 -4.32
N SER A 170 14.08 17.31 -4.41
CA SER A 170 13.41 17.86 -3.24
C SER A 170 12.07 17.17 -3.06
N SER A 171 11.94 16.37 -1.99
CA SER A 171 10.66 15.75 -1.64
C SER A 171 9.88 16.61 -0.65
N THR A 172 8.57 16.70 -0.84
CA THR A 172 7.64 17.41 0.04
C THR A 172 6.49 16.49 0.42
N MET A 173 6.10 16.51 1.69
CA MET A 173 4.94 15.77 2.18
C MET A 173 3.70 16.65 2.14
N TYR A 174 2.61 16.05 1.66
CA TYR A 174 1.28 16.66 1.66
C TYR A 174 0.30 15.70 2.33
N SER A 175 -0.74 16.27 2.93
CA SER A 175 -1.97 15.55 3.24
C SER A 175 -3.08 15.95 2.27
N VAL A 176 -3.92 15.01 1.90
CA VAL A 176 -5.05 15.21 1.00
C VAL A 176 -6.30 14.65 1.67
N GLN A 177 -7.31 15.52 1.86
CA GLN A 177 -8.60 15.10 2.39
C GLN A 177 -9.44 14.53 1.25
N MET A 178 -9.84 13.28 1.34
CA MET A 178 -10.58 12.56 0.30
C MET A 178 -12.11 12.65 0.45
N SER A 179 -12.63 13.18 1.58
CA SER A 179 -14.07 13.34 1.79
C SER A 179 -14.63 14.46 0.94
N ARG A 180 -15.64 14.16 0.14
CA ARG A 180 -16.40 15.17 -0.62
C ARG A 180 -17.19 16.07 0.33
N GLY A 181 -17.41 17.33 -0.09
CA GLY A 181 -18.26 18.28 0.64
C GLY A 181 -17.62 18.98 1.83
N LEU A 182 -16.36 18.66 2.17
CA LEU A 182 -15.63 19.40 3.19
C LEU A 182 -14.86 20.59 2.61
N PRO A 183 -14.67 21.68 3.37
CA PRO A 183 -13.74 22.76 3.01
C PRO A 183 -12.36 22.15 2.75
N HIS A 184 -11.73 22.53 1.65
CA HIS A 184 -10.42 21.98 1.20
C HIS A 184 -10.40 20.48 0.83
N ALA A 185 -11.58 19.85 0.61
CA ALA A 185 -11.61 18.51 0.00
C ALA A 185 -10.78 18.51 -1.30
N HIS A 186 -10.00 17.44 -1.49
CA HIS A 186 -9.13 17.25 -2.66
C HIS A 186 -8.00 18.26 -2.85
N LYS A 187 -7.85 19.26 -1.96
CA LYS A 187 -6.73 20.20 -2.02
C LYS A 187 -5.54 19.65 -1.24
N PRO A 188 -4.37 19.47 -1.87
CA PRO A 188 -3.16 19.05 -1.19
C PRO A 188 -2.72 20.12 -0.18
N GLN A 189 -2.67 19.74 1.10
CA GLN A 189 -2.15 20.59 2.16
C GLN A 189 -0.69 20.20 2.44
N LYS A 190 0.22 21.15 2.24
CA LYS A 190 1.63 20.94 2.53
C LYS A 190 1.82 20.75 4.03
N ILE A 191 2.50 19.67 4.42
CA ILE A 191 2.88 19.40 5.80
C ILE A 191 4.30 19.93 6.03
N VAL A 192 5.29 19.31 5.37
CA VAL A 192 6.70 19.60 5.60
C VAL A 192 7.55 19.24 4.39
N ARG A 193 8.73 19.83 4.28
CA ARG A 193 9.70 19.58 3.21
C ARG A 193 10.87 18.77 3.77
N LEU A 194 11.24 17.68 3.09
CA LEU A 194 12.40 16.86 3.45
C LEU A 194 13.74 17.50 3.10
N GLY A 195 13.72 18.55 2.25
CA GLY A 195 14.93 19.18 1.73
C GLY A 195 15.53 18.41 0.57
N LYS A 196 16.81 18.64 0.30
CA LYS A 196 17.55 17.94 -0.77
C LYS A 196 17.87 16.52 -0.31
N THR A 197 17.17 15.55 -0.86
CA THR A 197 17.36 14.12 -0.57
C THR A 197 17.15 13.30 -1.83
N ARG A 198 17.54 12.03 -1.81
CA ARG A 198 17.10 11.08 -2.83
C ARG A 198 15.56 10.91 -2.74
N PRO A 199 14.89 10.48 -3.82
CA PRO A 199 13.46 10.22 -3.77
C PRO A 199 13.08 9.32 -2.60
N VAL A 200 11.90 9.57 -2.02
CA VAL A 200 11.34 8.74 -0.94
C VAL A 200 11.10 7.35 -1.46
N SER A 201 11.67 6.34 -0.80
CA SER A 201 11.50 4.92 -1.15
C SER A 201 10.34 4.27 -0.42
N HIS A 202 10.11 4.63 0.85
CA HIS A 202 8.98 4.14 1.65
C HIS A 202 8.35 5.30 2.41
N LEU A 203 7.05 5.22 2.61
CA LEU A 203 6.26 6.16 3.39
C LEU A 203 5.19 5.37 4.13
N ILE A 204 5.21 5.44 5.45
CA ILE A 204 4.21 4.78 6.30
C ILE A 204 3.74 5.72 7.40
N LEU A 205 2.56 5.42 7.92
CA LEU A 205 1.94 6.12 9.03
C LEU A 205 1.66 5.13 10.15
N SER A 206 1.91 5.54 11.39
CA SER A 206 1.63 4.70 12.56
C SER A 206 0.12 4.41 12.70
N PRO A 207 -0.26 3.29 13.33
CA PRO A 207 -1.65 2.93 13.51
C PRO A 207 -2.45 3.99 14.29
N ASP A 208 -1.83 4.67 15.27
CA ASP A 208 -2.40 5.77 16.02
C ASP A 208 -2.48 7.09 15.23
N GLY A 209 -1.90 7.13 14.03
CA GLY A 209 -1.92 8.29 13.14
C GLY A 209 -1.00 9.43 13.54
N ARG A 210 -0.16 9.27 14.57
CA ARG A 210 0.72 10.32 15.07
C ARG A 210 2.04 10.43 14.32
N TRP A 211 2.66 9.29 13.98
CA TRP A 211 4.03 9.24 13.45
C TRP A 211 4.04 8.96 11.96
N LEU A 212 4.56 9.90 11.18
CA LEU A 212 4.81 9.72 9.75
C LEU A 212 6.30 9.40 9.56
N VAL A 213 6.58 8.24 8.99
CA VAL A 213 7.95 7.77 8.75
C VAL A 213 8.20 7.63 7.25
N ALA A 214 9.26 8.26 6.79
CA ALA A 214 9.70 8.20 5.41
C ALA A 214 11.15 7.75 5.33
N THR A 215 11.50 6.98 4.30
CA THR A 215 12.87 6.59 4.03
C THR A 215 13.36 7.12 2.69
N SER A 216 14.64 7.48 2.63
CA SER A 216 15.29 7.97 1.43
C SER A 216 16.71 7.42 1.37
N HIS A 217 16.93 6.33 0.62
CA HIS A 217 18.18 5.58 0.58
C HIS A 217 18.57 5.07 1.99
N ALA A 218 19.66 5.58 2.59
CA ALA A 218 20.16 5.24 3.92
C ALA A 218 19.79 6.31 4.95
N LYS A 219 18.67 7.01 4.77
CA LYS A 219 18.18 8.03 5.70
C LYS A 219 16.74 7.72 6.10
N LEU A 220 16.52 7.76 7.40
CA LEU A 220 15.22 7.66 8.04
C LEU A 220 14.77 9.07 8.45
N HIS A 221 13.54 9.41 8.13
CA HIS A 221 12.93 10.69 8.45
C HIS A 221 11.63 10.44 9.22
N ILE A 222 11.55 10.99 10.42
CA ILE A 222 10.41 10.78 11.33
C ILE A 222 9.80 12.12 11.68
N LEU A 223 8.47 12.21 11.56
CA LEU A 223 7.70 13.40 11.85
C LEU A 223 6.59 13.07 12.85
N ASP A 224 6.51 13.85 13.91
CA ASP A 224 5.34 13.89 14.78
C ASP A 224 4.28 14.79 14.14
N LEU A 225 3.13 14.23 13.76
CA LEU A 225 2.03 14.98 13.16
C LEU A 225 1.29 15.87 14.16
N ASN A 226 1.46 15.65 15.47
CA ASN A 226 0.94 16.54 16.50
C ASN A 226 1.79 17.80 16.67
N ASP A 227 3.09 17.72 16.32
CA ASP A 227 4.00 18.86 16.33
C ASP A 227 4.82 18.91 15.04
N THR A 228 4.20 19.41 13.99
CA THR A 228 4.87 19.57 12.68
C THR A 228 5.86 20.73 12.63
N SER A 229 5.88 21.60 13.63
CA SER A 229 6.75 22.79 13.68
C SER A 229 8.23 22.41 13.79
N ALA A 230 8.54 21.34 14.51
CA ALA A 230 9.89 20.81 14.67
C ALA A 230 10.45 20.19 13.36
N GLY A 231 9.60 19.90 12.39
CA GLY A 231 9.98 19.24 11.14
C GLY A 231 10.38 17.77 11.33
N PHE A 232 11.11 17.23 10.36
CA PHE A 232 11.59 15.84 10.43
C PHE A 232 12.84 15.68 11.29
N THR A 233 12.79 14.75 12.23
CA THR A 233 14.01 14.17 12.82
C THR A 233 14.64 13.19 11.85
N LYS A 234 15.96 13.24 11.69
CA LYS A 234 16.69 12.50 10.67
C LYS A 234 17.71 11.58 11.31
N PHE A 235 17.65 10.30 10.94
CA PHE A 235 18.64 9.30 11.32
C PHE A 235 19.34 8.77 10.07
N ALA A 236 20.66 8.61 10.16
CA ALA A 236 21.42 7.91 9.14
C ALA A 236 21.49 6.42 9.50
N THR A 237 21.28 5.56 8.49
CA THR A 237 21.51 4.12 8.62
C THR A 237 22.79 3.73 7.90
N GLU A 238 23.36 2.58 8.25
CA GLU A 238 24.62 2.11 7.68
C GLU A 238 24.51 1.76 6.19
N SER A 239 23.33 1.28 5.78
CA SER A 239 23.07 0.87 4.43
C SER A 239 21.68 1.29 3.97
N ARG A 240 21.35 1.01 2.69
CA ARG A 240 20.05 1.36 2.11
C ARG A 240 18.92 0.61 2.81
N ILE A 241 17.86 1.34 3.18
CA ILE A 241 16.63 0.76 3.74
C ILE A 241 15.82 0.15 2.60
N THR A 242 15.48 -1.12 2.73
CA THR A 242 14.73 -1.92 1.75
C THR A 242 13.30 -2.20 2.17
N SER A 243 13.03 -2.15 3.47
CA SER A 243 11.69 -2.39 4.03
C SER A 243 11.45 -1.52 5.25
N LEU A 244 10.18 -1.21 5.48
CA LEU A 244 9.72 -0.37 6.59
C LEU A 244 8.30 -0.77 6.96
N THR A 245 8.05 -1.05 8.24
CA THR A 245 6.72 -1.41 8.74
C THR A 245 6.53 -1.01 10.19
N PHE A 246 5.31 -0.58 10.54
CA PHE A 246 4.92 -0.41 11.94
C PHE A 246 4.45 -1.71 12.55
N HIS A 247 4.69 -1.86 13.85
CA HIS A 247 4.02 -2.87 14.64
C HIS A 247 2.50 -2.55 14.70
N PRO A 248 1.61 -3.52 14.57
CA PRO A 248 0.16 -3.26 14.54
C PRO A 248 -0.41 -2.72 15.86
N HIS A 249 0.25 -2.98 16.99
CA HIS A 249 -0.14 -2.44 18.29
C HIS A 249 0.46 -1.05 18.51
N THR A 250 -0.29 -0.19 19.19
CA THR A 250 0.03 1.22 19.38
C THR A 250 0.74 1.54 20.70
N ASP A 251 0.82 0.60 21.64
CA ASP A 251 1.44 0.82 22.94
C ASP A 251 2.49 -0.26 23.26
N PRO A 252 3.77 0.12 23.30
CA PRO A 252 4.37 1.33 22.74
C PRO A 252 4.44 1.31 21.22
N VAL A 253 4.38 2.48 20.57
CA VAL A 253 4.51 2.59 19.12
C VAL A 253 5.92 2.19 18.69
N ARG A 254 6.00 1.17 17.84
CA ARG A 254 7.27 0.62 17.32
C ARG A 254 7.20 0.44 15.82
N PHE A 255 8.35 0.54 15.17
CA PHE A 255 8.48 0.17 13.77
C PHE A 255 9.82 -0.53 13.51
N ALA A 256 9.88 -1.28 12.42
CA ALA A 256 11.08 -1.97 12.00
C ALA A 256 11.56 -1.46 10.64
N THR A 257 12.88 -1.40 10.47
CA THR A 257 13.55 -1.15 9.18
C THR A 257 14.42 -2.34 8.82
N GLY A 258 14.34 -2.81 7.57
CA GLY A 258 15.28 -3.76 7.01
C GLY A 258 16.26 -3.05 6.09
N GLU A 259 17.53 -3.44 6.15
CA GLU A 259 18.63 -2.84 5.41
C GLU A 259 19.27 -3.83 4.43
N THR A 260 19.92 -3.32 3.37
CA THR A 260 20.60 -4.17 2.36
C THR A 260 21.76 -4.99 2.91
N ASN A 261 22.30 -4.65 4.07
CA ASN A 261 23.35 -5.40 4.77
C ASN A 261 22.80 -6.56 5.63
N GLY A 262 21.50 -6.88 5.52
CA GLY A 262 20.84 -7.93 6.30
C GLY A 262 20.48 -7.52 7.74
N LYS A 263 20.72 -6.26 8.14
CA LYS A 263 20.32 -5.78 9.47
C LYS A 263 18.84 -5.42 9.50
N ILE A 264 18.17 -5.82 10.58
CA ILE A 264 16.83 -5.37 10.94
C ILE A 264 16.94 -4.55 12.21
N LYS A 265 16.47 -3.31 12.17
CA LYS A 265 16.47 -2.39 13.32
C LYS A 265 15.06 -2.16 13.80
N ILE A 266 14.86 -2.24 15.12
CA ILE A 266 13.58 -1.96 15.78
C ILE A 266 13.70 -0.63 16.51
N TRP A 267 12.75 0.26 16.25
CA TRP A 267 12.69 1.62 16.74
C TRP A 267 11.46 1.81 17.61
N HIS A 268 11.61 2.55 18.71
CA HIS A 268 10.52 2.98 19.56
C HIS A 268 10.25 4.47 19.35
N CYS A 269 8.99 4.83 19.12
CA CYS A 269 8.55 6.21 19.16
C CYS A 269 8.29 6.62 20.62
N LEU A 270 8.94 7.68 21.06
CA LEU A 270 8.84 8.15 22.44
C LEU A 270 7.74 9.20 22.58
N GLU A 271 6.89 9.05 23.57
CA GLU A 271 5.90 10.08 23.91
C GLU A 271 6.54 11.28 24.60
N GLN A 272 5.94 12.46 24.38
CA GLN A 272 6.45 13.70 25.02
C GLN A 272 6.38 13.67 26.56
N SER A 273 5.48 12.86 27.14
CA SER A 273 5.37 12.68 28.60
C SER A 273 6.60 12.01 29.23
N ASN A 274 7.39 11.29 28.45
CA ASN A 274 8.64 10.66 28.86
C ASN A 274 9.87 11.53 28.53
N ARG A 275 9.69 12.83 28.36
CA ARG A 275 10.78 13.79 28.14
C ARG A 275 11.69 13.78 29.36
N PRO A 276 12.94 13.35 29.28
CA PRO A 276 13.91 13.69 30.32
C PRO A 276 14.02 15.21 30.34
N ALA A 277 14.14 15.80 31.56
CA ALA A 277 14.36 17.23 31.71
C ALA A 277 15.47 17.70 30.77
N PRO A 278 15.33 18.86 30.09
CA PRO A 278 16.30 19.32 29.12
C PRO A 278 17.68 19.46 29.80
N VAL A 279 18.56 18.51 29.50
CA VAL A 279 19.99 18.67 29.73
C VAL A 279 20.47 19.55 28.58
N GLU A 280 20.95 20.73 28.92
CA GLU A 280 21.40 21.78 28.00
C GLU A 280 22.51 21.29 27.08
N SER A 281 22.24 20.52 26.07
CA SER A 281 23.13 20.29 24.91
C SER A 281 22.77 19.07 24.03
N SER A 282 21.91 18.16 24.45
CA SER A 282 21.49 17.05 23.57
C SER A 282 20.10 17.32 23.03
N GLY A 283 19.96 17.53 21.70
CA GLY A 283 18.67 17.64 21.04
C GLY A 283 17.82 16.42 21.39
N TRP A 284 16.58 16.65 21.79
CA TRP A 284 15.63 15.57 22.06
C TRP A 284 15.41 14.73 20.79
N GLU A 285 15.66 13.42 20.91
CA GLU A 285 15.39 12.48 19.85
C GLU A 285 14.02 11.81 20.09
N PRO A 286 13.03 11.99 19.18
CA PRO A 286 11.68 11.45 19.34
C PRO A 286 11.62 9.93 19.19
N VAL A 287 12.74 9.28 18.89
CA VAL A 287 12.81 7.85 18.61
C VAL A 287 14.10 7.27 19.15
N SER A 288 14.01 6.11 19.76
CA SER A 288 15.18 5.33 20.20
C SER A 288 15.32 4.04 19.41
N LEU A 289 16.55 3.69 19.06
CA LEU A 289 16.90 2.37 18.52
C LEU A 289 16.99 1.38 19.67
N THR A 290 16.20 0.30 19.61
CA THR A 290 16.12 -0.66 20.72
C THR A 290 16.87 -1.94 20.42
N THR A 291 16.78 -2.45 19.19
CA THR A 291 17.32 -3.77 18.86
C THR A 291 17.84 -3.78 17.43
N VAL A 292 18.98 -4.41 17.23
CA VAL A 292 19.53 -4.73 15.91
C VAL A 292 19.61 -6.24 15.78
N LEU A 293 18.90 -6.79 14.81
CA LEU A 293 18.95 -8.20 14.44
C LEU A 293 19.75 -8.34 13.16
N HIS A 294 20.56 -9.41 13.08
CA HIS A 294 21.27 -9.77 11.86
C HIS A 294 20.61 -10.99 11.26
N TRP A 295 20.23 -10.90 10.00
CA TRP A 295 19.75 -12.04 9.22
C TRP A 295 20.90 -12.51 8.33
N HIS A 296 21.29 -13.77 8.51
CA HIS A 296 22.35 -14.44 7.72
C HIS A 296 21.71 -15.32 6.65
#